data_acf0f0701184b52baeb83537771dfed1
#
_entry.id   acf0f0701184b52baeb83537771dfed1
#
_cell.length_a   1.000
_cell.length_b   1.000
_cell.length_c   1.000
_cell.angle_alpha   90.00
_cell.angle_beta   90.00
_cell.angle_gamma   90.00
#
_symmetry.space_group_name_H-M   'P 1'
#
loop_
_entity.id
_entity.type
_entity.pdbx_description
1 polymer ?
#
loop_
_entity_poly.entity_id
_entity_poly.type
_entity_poly.pdbx_seq_one_letter_code
_entity_poly.pdbx_strand_id
1 'polypeptide(L)'
;MIRFSRFVLAGVTAMLIVAPGFARADLKEVEAAAKREAQLTWYVASIDAKNAEKAGRVFTQKYGIKVDIVRAPSQIMYQRLEQDLSQSTGNADVFSSVDVGNFVTLKKNGSLLAYKPEAVAQIEPAFRDLDPDNFFHATLASIIIIAYNNQKVKPEDAPKSWSDLLDAKWKGKIAFGHPAYSGFAGNWAAQMSKLYGKTYFEKLEVLQPQVGRSLFDAINLVSSGERLVTASPIAPILESADKGNPLTVQYPTEGAILVLTPSGIVKNAPHPNAARLFMEFMLGAEFNKILAEAHYETMRSDVKPLPGAKPISEIKVIRPTIDDTTVGIPAVAELWRDLFGQ
;
A
#
# COMPACT_ATOMS: atom_id res chain seq x y z
N MET A 1 -44.12 6.41 -75.63
CA MET A 1 -44.26 6.59 -74.14
C MET A 1 -42.98 6.06 -73.44
N ILE A 2 -42.12 6.98 -73.11
CA ILE A 2 -40.77 6.63 -72.53
C ILE A 2 -40.89 6.97 -71.04
N ARG A 3 -40.74 5.94 -70.15
CA ARG A 3 -40.73 6.12 -68.68
C ARG A 3 -39.25 6.33 -68.21
N PHE A 4 -38.99 7.51 -67.68
CA PHE A 4 -37.72 7.82 -66.97
C PHE A 4 -37.81 7.29 -65.55
N SER A 5 -36.87 6.38 -65.19
CA SER A 5 -36.68 5.90 -63.82
C SER A 5 -35.65 6.81 -63.13
N ARG A 6 -36.06 7.40 -62.00
CA ARG A 6 -35.18 8.24 -61.15
C ARG A 6 -34.44 7.34 -60.13
N PHE A 7 -33.15 7.22 -60.25
CA PHE A 7 -32.29 6.66 -59.20
C PHE A 7 -32.07 7.72 -58.11
N VAL A 8 -32.48 7.39 -56.89
CA VAL A 8 -32.13 8.19 -55.70
C VAL A 8 -30.85 7.57 -55.10
N LEU A 9 -29.77 8.31 -55.14
CA LEU A 9 -28.51 7.93 -54.51
C LEU A 9 -28.61 8.36 -53.03
N ALA A 10 -28.75 7.41 -52.11
CA ALA A 10 -28.65 7.66 -50.66
C ALA A 10 -27.20 7.70 -50.26
N GLY A 11 -26.70 8.92 -49.98
CA GLY A 11 -25.34 9.10 -49.41
C GLY A 11 -25.33 8.72 -47.93
N VAL A 12 -24.65 7.65 -47.60
CA VAL A 12 -24.36 7.28 -46.18
C VAL A 12 -23.17 8.11 -45.70
N THR A 13 -23.45 9.15 -44.94
CA THR A 13 -22.40 9.93 -44.24
C THR A 13 -21.96 9.11 -43.03
N ALA A 14 -20.81 8.47 -43.12
CA ALA A 14 -20.15 7.80 -41.98
C ALA A 14 -19.66 8.87 -41.00
N MET A 15 -20.32 9.02 -39.89
CA MET A 15 -19.92 9.86 -38.77
C MET A 15 -18.80 9.12 -38.01
N LEU A 16 -17.55 9.52 -38.26
CA LEU A 16 -16.40 9.08 -37.48
C LEU A 16 -16.57 9.59 -36.03
N ILE A 17 -16.98 8.71 -35.12
CA ILE A 17 -16.91 8.95 -33.69
C ILE A 17 -15.44 8.88 -33.27
N VAL A 18 -14.78 10.03 -33.21
CA VAL A 18 -13.47 10.16 -32.60
C VAL A 18 -13.69 10.02 -31.09
N ALA A 19 -13.42 8.84 -30.54
CA ALA A 19 -13.32 8.66 -29.11
C ALA A 19 -12.28 9.67 -28.57
N PRO A 20 -12.55 10.40 -27.47
CA PRO A 20 -11.56 11.28 -26.88
C PRO A 20 -10.42 10.40 -26.34
N GLY A 21 -9.37 10.27 -27.14
CA GLY A 21 -8.09 9.76 -26.67
C GLY A 21 -7.64 10.70 -25.56
N PHE A 22 -7.41 10.17 -24.36
CA PHE A 22 -6.77 10.93 -23.30
C PHE A 22 -5.42 11.40 -23.87
N ALA A 23 -5.35 12.70 -24.20
CA ALA A 23 -4.11 13.32 -24.65
C ALA A 23 -3.08 13.11 -23.52
N ARG A 24 -2.04 12.34 -23.79
CA ARG A 24 -0.91 12.15 -22.90
C ARG A 24 -0.20 13.50 -22.80
N ALA A 25 -0.38 14.20 -21.68
CA ALA A 25 0.34 15.44 -21.45
C ALA A 25 1.85 15.15 -21.45
N ASP A 26 2.63 15.89 -22.20
CA ASP A 26 4.10 15.78 -22.19
C ASP A 26 4.58 16.01 -20.75
N LEU A 27 5.40 15.11 -20.21
CA LEU A 27 5.94 15.20 -18.85
C LEU A 27 6.61 16.57 -18.59
N LYS A 28 7.21 17.19 -19.61
CA LYS A 28 7.78 18.55 -19.50
C LYS A 28 6.73 19.62 -19.26
N GLU A 29 5.55 19.48 -19.87
CA GLU A 29 4.43 20.40 -19.65
C GLU A 29 3.85 20.22 -18.24
N VAL A 30 3.72 18.98 -17.79
CA VAL A 30 3.31 18.64 -16.41
C VAL A 30 4.29 19.24 -15.41
N GLU A 31 5.60 19.07 -15.61
CA GLU A 31 6.63 19.63 -14.73
C GLU A 31 6.58 21.17 -14.70
N ALA A 32 6.46 21.81 -15.86
CA ALA A 32 6.36 23.27 -15.93
C ALA A 32 5.09 23.82 -15.25
N ALA A 33 3.96 23.11 -15.37
CA ALA A 33 2.72 23.46 -14.68
C ALA A 33 2.82 23.22 -13.17
N ALA A 34 3.39 22.09 -12.75
CA ALA A 34 3.64 21.75 -11.35
C ALA A 34 4.52 22.78 -10.63
N LYS A 35 5.57 23.27 -11.29
CA LYS A 35 6.43 24.35 -10.76
C LYS A 35 5.68 25.66 -10.53
N ARG A 36 4.64 25.96 -11.33
CA ARG A 36 3.79 27.14 -11.09
C ARG A 36 2.85 26.94 -9.89
N GLU A 37 2.43 25.71 -9.61
CA GLU A 37 1.64 25.36 -8.42
C GLU A 37 2.49 25.41 -7.15
N ALA A 38 3.80 25.17 -7.25
CA ALA A 38 4.85 25.34 -6.24
C ALA A 38 4.72 24.50 -4.96
N GLN A 39 3.64 23.80 -4.77
CA GLN A 39 3.40 22.95 -3.58
C GLN A 39 2.43 21.80 -3.88
N LEU A 40 2.40 20.82 -3.00
CA LEU A 40 1.37 19.78 -2.92
C LEU A 40 1.20 19.27 -1.49
N THR A 41 0.05 18.72 -1.18
CA THR A 41 -0.24 18.04 0.10
C THR A 41 -0.39 16.55 -0.13
N TRP A 42 0.43 15.77 0.57
CA TRP A 42 0.41 14.31 0.53
C TRP A 42 -0.20 13.73 1.81
N TYR A 43 -1.40 13.13 1.69
CA TYR A 43 -2.01 12.33 2.74
C TYR A 43 -1.47 10.91 2.67
N VAL A 44 -0.73 10.48 3.70
CA VAL A 44 0.03 9.23 3.65
C VAL A 44 -0.18 8.37 4.91
N ALA A 45 -0.44 7.08 4.68
CA ALA A 45 -0.59 6.06 5.72
C ALA A 45 0.28 4.81 5.46
N SER A 46 1.06 4.81 4.41
CA SER A 46 1.75 3.64 3.86
C SER A 46 3.21 3.51 4.27
N ILE A 47 3.84 4.62 4.66
CA ILE A 47 5.25 4.71 4.99
C ILE A 47 5.40 5.47 6.32
N ASP A 48 6.49 5.23 7.05
CA ASP A 48 6.77 5.96 8.29
C ASP A 48 7.11 7.43 8.05
N ALA A 49 7.04 8.25 9.10
CA ALA A 49 7.22 9.70 9.01
C ALA A 49 8.59 10.09 8.45
N LYS A 50 9.67 9.45 8.92
CA LYS A 50 11.05 9.74 8.52
C LYS A 50 11.24 9.55 7.01
N ASN A 51 10.73 8.42 6.47
CA ASN A 51 10.87 8.09 5.06
C ASN A 51 9.93 8.92 4.18
N ALA A 52 8.72 9.25 4.65
CA ALA A 52 7.82 10.19 3.97
C ALA A 52 8.46 11.59 3.85
N GLU A 53 9.02 12.12 4.94
CA GLU A 53 9.74 13.39 4.94
C GLU A 53 10.98 13.36 4.04
N LYS A 54 11.74 12.25 4.04
CA LYS A 54 12.88 12.07 3.13
C LYS A 54 12.43 12.15 1.68
N ALA A 55 11.35 11.46 1.31
CA ALA A 55 10.78 11.51 -0.03
C ALA A 55 10.33 12.93 -0.41
N GLY A 56 9.62 13.63 0.47
CA GLY A 56 9.20 15.02 0.27
C GLY A 56 10.40 15.95 0.05
N ARG A 57 11.47 15.83 0.87
CA ARG A 57 12.70 16.61 0.70
C ARG A 57 13.39 16.34 -0.64
N VAL A 58 13.52 15.08 -1.05
CA VAL A 58 14.14 14.72 -2.34
C VAL A 58 13.33 15.29 -3.51
N PHE A 59 12.00 15.19 -3.46
CA PHE A 59 11.12 15.78 -4.46
C PHE A 59 11.28 17.30 -4.52
N THR A 60 11.27 17.97 -3.36
CA THR A 60 11.45 19.43 -3.26
C THR A 60 12.81 19.88 -3.81
N GLN A 61 13.89 19.15 -3.47
CA GLN A 61 15.22 19.45 -3.99
C GLN A 61 15.32 19.31 -5.50
N LYS A 62 14.64 18.34 -6.07
CA LYS A 62 14.67 18.08 -7.51
C LYS A 62 13.82 19.05 -8.32
N TYR A 63 12.64 19.37 -7.84
CA TYR A 63 11.65 20.09 -8.64
C TYR A 63 11.34 21.51 -8.14
N GLY A 64 11.81 21.88 -6.94
CA GLY A 64 11.51 23.18 -6.32
C GLY A 64 10.07 23.29 -5.77
N ILE A 65 9.35 22.16 -5.64
CA ILE A 65 7.94 22.11 -5.23
C ILE A 65 7.88 21.62 -3.78
N LYS A 66 7.23 22.38 -2.90
CA LYS A 66 7.06 22.02 -1.49
C LYS A 66 6.10 20.82 -1.34
N VAL A 67 6.43 19.88 -0.46
CA VAL A 67 5.55 18.77 -0.09
C VAL A 67 5.12 18.92 1.35
N ASP A 68 3.84 19.20 1.57
CA ASP A 68 3.22 19.15 2.89
C ASP A 68 2.71 17.74 3.16
N ILE A 69 3.19 17.13 4.26
CA ILE A 69 2.91 15.74 4.58
C ILE A 69 1.95 15.66 5.76
N VAL A 70 0.84 14.97 5.56
CA VAL A 70 -0.11 14.66 6.63
C VAL A 70 -0.14 13.15 6.80
N ARG A 71 0.26 12.66 7.97
CA ARG A 71 0.41 11.24 8.25
C ARG A 71 -0.45 10.78 9.42
N ALA A 72 -1.18 9.68 9.21
CA ALA A 72 -1.92 8.94 10.23
C ALA A 72 -2.02 7.45 9.84
N PRO A 73 -2.47 6.56 10.72
CA PRO A 73 -2.87 5.20 10.36
C PRO A 73 -3.93 5.17 9.25
N SER A 74 -3.98 4.09 8.47
CA SER A 74 -4.75 3.99 7.23
C SER A 74 -6.22 4.40 7.37
N GLN A 75 -6.92 3.89 8.37
CA GLN A 75 -8.34 4.19 8.53
C GLN A 75 -8.60 5.63 8.99
N ILE A 76 -7.74 6.17 9.86
CA ILE A 76 -7.84 7.57 10.32
C ILE A 76 -7.58 8.53 9.15
N MET A 77 -6.59 8.23 8.32
CA MET A 77 -6.27 9.06 7.15
C MET A 77 -7.38 9.00 6.10
N TYR A 78 -7.96 7.82 5.89
CA TYR A 78 -9.09 7.65 5.00
C TYR A 78 -10.33 8.44 5.47
N GLN A 79 -10.70 8.32 6.75
CA GLN A 79 -11.80 9.10 7.35
C GLN A 79 -11.58 10.60 7.21
N ARG A 80 -10.37 11.07 7.42
CA ARG A 80 -10.01 12.48 7.20
C ARG A 80 -10.22 12.90 5.75
N LEU A 81 -9.74 12.08 4.80
CA LEU A 81 -9.94 12.36 3.38
C LEU A 81 -11.44 12.40 3.02
N GLU A 82 -12.25 11.46 3.51
CA GLU A 82 -13.69 11.46 3.27
C GLU A 82 -14.37 12.71 3.85
N GLN A 83 -13.97 13.13 5.05
CA GLN A 83 -14.46 14.37 5.66
C GLN A 83 -14.12 15.60 4.80
N ASP A 84 -12.86 15.72 4.36
CA ASP A 84 -12.40 16.83 3.51
C ASP A 84 -13.16 16.85 2.18
N LEU A 85 -13.39 15.70 1.56
CA LEU A 85 -14.16 15.55 0.32
C LEU A 85 -15.63 15.95 0.50
N SER A 86 -16.25 15.55 1.61
CA SER A 86 -17.66 15.86 1.89
C SER A 86 -17.90 17.34 2.15
N GLN A 87 -16.93 18.03 2.71
CA GLN A 87 -17.00 19.47 3.04
C GLN A 87 -16.50 20.37 1.91
N SER A 88 -16.01 19.79 0.80
CA SER A 88 -15.33 20.52 -0.28
C SER A 88 -14.18 21.41 0.20
N THR A 89 -13.60 21.06 1.35
CA THR A 89 -12.43 21.74 1.96
C THR A 89 -11.12 21.07 1.56
N GLY A 90 -11.15 20.25 0.49
CA GLY A 90 -10.07 19.35 0.08
C GLY A 90 -8.70 20.02 0.04
N ASN A 91 -7.82 19.58 0.95
CA ASN A 91 -6.42 19.99 1.00
C ASN A 91 -5.48 18.92 0.43
N ALA A 92 -5.97 17.70 0.23
CA ALA A 92 -5.15 16.59 -0.25
C ALA A 92 -5.02 16.63 -1.78
N ASP A 93 -3.78 16.57 -2.27
CA ASP A 93 -3.47 16.39 -3.69
C ASP A 93 -3.28 14.91 -4.02
N VAL A 94 -2.54 14.20 -3.17
CA VAL A 94 -2.23 12.77 -3.31
C VAL A 94 -2.60 12.03 -2.03
N PHE A 95 -3.27 10.90 -2.19
CA PHE A 95 -3.58 9.97 -1.10
C PHE A 95 -2.82 8.66 -1.30
N SER A 96 -2.20 8.16 -0.22
CA SER A 96 -1.51 6.86 -0.17
C SER A 96 -1.94 6.08 1.06
N SER A 97 -2.40 4.84 0.88
CA SER A 97 -2.85 3.98 1.98
C SER A 97 -2.52 2.52 1.69
N VAL A 98 -2.37 1.72 2.74
CA VAL A 98 -2.13 0.27 2.64
C VAL A 98 -3.39 -0.50 2.25
N ASP A 99 -4.56 0.10 2.44
CA ASP A 99 -5.85 -0.54 2.17
C ASP A 99 -6.34 -0.20 0.75
N VAL A 100 -6.26 -1.17 -0.14
CA VAL A 100 -6.75 -1.06 -1.53
C VAL A 100 -8.27 -0.82 -1.57
N GLY A 101 -9.03 -1.33 -0.60
CA GLY A 101 -10.48 -1.14 -0.50
C GLY A 101 -10.90 0.32 -0.46
N ASN A 102 -10.10 1.16 0.21
CA ASN A 102 -10.32 2.61 0.24
C ASN A 102 -10.29 3.21 -1.17
N PHE A 103 -9.34 2.77 -2.00
CA PHE A 103 -9.20 3.28 -3.39
C PHE A 103 -10.31 2.78 -4.31
N VAL A 104 -10.76 1.53 -4.13
CA VAL A 104 -11.93 0.99 -4.86
C VAL A 104 -13.17 1.83 -4.55
N THR A 105 -13.38 2.18 -3.27
CA THR A 105 -14.49 3.03 -2.82
C THR A 105 -14.36 4.46 -3.37
N LEU A 106 -13.20 5.09 -3.25
CA LEU A 106 -12.94 6.43 -3.78
C LEU A 106 -13.12 6.50 -5.30
N LYS A 107 -12.65 5.49 -6.04
CA LYS A 107 -12.87 5.37 -7.49
C LYS A 107 -14.36 5.28 -7.82
N LYS A 108 -15.10 4.40 -7.15
CA LYS A 108 -16.56 4.23 -7.33
C LYS A 108 -17.32 5.53 -7.09
N ASN A 109 -16.91 6.30 -6.09
CA ASN A 109 -17.52 7.59 -5.73
C ASN A 109 -17.05 8.75 -6.63
N GLY A 110 -16.18 8.50 -7.62
CA GLY A 110 -15.64 9.52 -8.51
C GLY A 110 -14.71 10.52 -7.80
N SER A 111 -14.08 10.13 -6.69
CA SER A 111 -13.22 10.96 -5.84
C SER A 111 -11.75 10.93 -6.24
N LEU A 112 -11.39 10.17 -7.27
CA LEU A 112 -10.02 10.09 -7.80
C LEU A 112 -9.94 10.65 -9.22
N LEU A 113 -8.77 11.14 -9.60
CA LEU A 113 -8.42 11.56 -10.94
C LEU A 113 -7.64 10.43 -11.63
N ALA A 114 -8.12 9.98 -12.79
CA ALA A 114 -7.38 9.01 -13.59
C ALA A 114 -6.11 9.67 -14.19
N TYR A 115 -4.97 9.05 -13.94
CA TYR A 115 -3.68 9.47 -14.50
C TYR A 115 -2.77 8.26 -14.68
N LYS A 116 -2.22 8.10 -15.88
CA LYS A 116 -1.25 7.06 -16.18
C LYS A 116 0.15 7.64 -16.21
N PRO A 117 0.96 7.48 -15.14
CA PRO A 117 2.34 7.94 -15.11
C PRO A 117 3.19 7.24 -16.19
N GLU A 118 4.14 7.96 -16.80
CA GLU A 118 5.10 7.35 -17.72
C GLU A 118 6.02 6.37 -17.00
N ALA A 119 6.37 6.67 -15.75
CA ALA A 119 7.22 5.84 -14.90
C ALA A 119 6.65 4.44 -14.65
N VAL A 120 5.34 4.21 -14.81
CA VAL A 120 4.72 2.85 -14.73
C VAL A 120 5.40 1.87 -15.69
N ALA A 121 5.87 2.31 -16.84
CA ALA A 121 6.55 1.44 -17.82
C ALA A 121 7.81 0.79 -17.25
N GLN A 122 8.42 1.38 -16.24
CA GLN A 122 9.65 0.89 -15.59
C GLN A 122 9.39 0.01 -14.36
N ILE A 123 8.15 -0.05 -13.90
CA ILE A 123 7.74 -0.94 -12.80
C ILE A 123 7.70 -2.37 -13.32
N GLU A 124 8.15 -3.34 -12.54
CA GLU A 124 8.08 -4.75 -12.92
C GLU A 124 6.62 -5.20 -13.11
N PRO A 125 6.33 -6.08 -14.09
CA PRO A 125 4.97 -6.52 -14.41
C PRO A 125 4.20 -7.04 -13.19
N ALA A 126 4.90 -7.65 -12.23
CA ALA A 126 4.31 -8.17 -11.00
C ALA A 126 3.64 -7.11 -10.11
N PHE A 127 3.98 -5.83 -10.28
CA PHE A 127 3.49 -4.73 -9.44
C PHE A 127 2.67 -3.70 -10.24
N ARG A 128 2.48 -3.93 -11.55
CA ARG A 128 1.66 -3.06 -12.42
C ARG A 128 0.19 -3.42 -12.31
N ASP A 129 -0.62 -2.56 -12.93
CA ASP A 129 -2.03 -2.80 -13.24
C ASP A 129 -2.91 -3.15 -12.02
N LEU A 130 -2.56 -2.56 -10.85
CA LEU A 130 -3.39 -2.67 -9.66
C LEU A 130 -4.80 -2.10 -9.91
N ASP A 131 -4.89 -1.03 -10.73
CA ASP A 131 -6.13 -0.53 -11.30
C ASP A 131 -5.95 -0.32 -12.82
N PRO A 132 -6.65 -1.10 -13.68
CA PRO A 132 -6.53 -0.99 -15.13
C PRO A 132 -7.02 0.34 -15.70
N ASP A 133 -7.88 1.06 -14.96
CA ASP A 133 -8.41 2.37 -15.36
C ASP A 133 -7.51 3.55 -14.93
N ASN A 134 -6.38 3.28 -14.27
CA ASN A 134 -5.35 4.24 -13.86
C ASN A 134 -5.80 5.31 -12.86
N PHE A 135 -6.77 5.03 -11.99
CA PHE A 135 -7.13 5.93 -10.89
C PHE A 135 -6.14 5.83 -9.70
N PHE A 136 -5.49 4.68 -9.56
CA PHE A 136 -4.46 4.47 -8.55
C PHE A 136 -3.42 3.44 -9.02
N HIS A 137 -2.21 3.56 -8.47
CA HIS A 137 -1.08 2.69 -8.82
C HIS A 137 -0.39 2.20 -7.56
N ALA A 138 0.15 0.98 -7.59
CA ALA A 138 1.06 0.54 -6.54
C ALA A 138 2.32 1.42 -6.56
N THR A 139 2.57 2.13 -5.47
CA THR A 139 3.74 3.00 -5.32
C THR A 139 4.72 2.49 -4.27
N LEU A 140 4.31 1.49 -3.50
CA LEU A 140 5.13 0.79 -2.53
C LEU A 140 4.72 -0.68 -2.49
N ALA A 141 5.69 -1.56 -2.34
CA ALA A 141 5.49 -2.97 -2.04
C ALA A 141 6.18 -3.32 -0.73
N SER A 142 5.54 -4.15 0.07
CA SER A 142 6.10 -4.72 1.30
C SER A 142 5.60 -6.14 1.49
N ILE A 143 6.32 -6.93 2.28
CA ILE A 143 5.87 -8.27 2.67
C ILE A 143 5.64 -8.34 4.16
N ILE A 144 4.58 -9.05 4.57
CA ILE A 144 4.35 -9.38 5.97
C ILE A 144 4.99 -10.73 6.25
N ILE A 145 5.79 -10.76 7.29
CA ILE A 145 6.58 -11.92 7.73
C ILE A 145 6.32 -12.18 9.22
N ILE A 146 6.88 -13.26 9.73
CA ILE A 146 6.99 -13.48 11.17
C ILE A 146 8.28 -12.82 11.65
N ALA A 147 8.20 -12.08 12.76
CA ALA A 147 9.38 -11.56 13.45
C ALA A 147 9.44 -12.08 14.88
N TYR A 148 10.65 -12.26 15.40
CA TYR A 148 10.87 -12.74 16.75
C TYR A 148 12.06 -12.08 17.42
N ASN A 149 12.09 -12.10 18.76
CA ASN A 149 13.20 -11.62 19.56
C ASN A 149 14.30 -12.71 19.62
N ASN A 150 15.43 -12.47 18.96
CA ASN A 150 16.52 -13.44 18.82
C ASN A 150 17.42 -13.62 20.06
N GLN A 151 17.27 -12.78 21.09
CA GLN A 151 17.92 -13.00 22.39
C GLN A 151 17.13 -13.95 23.29
N LYS A 152 15.81 -14.09 23.04
CA LYS A 152 14.90 -14.90 23.88
C LYS A 152 14.36 -16.14 23.17
N VAL A 153 14.41 -16.18 21.86
CA VAL A 153 13.95 -17.30 21.02
C VAL A 153 15.11 -17.72 20.13
N LYS A 154 15.51 -18.99 20.25
CA LYS A 154 16.53 -19.56 19.38
C LYS A 154 15.99 -19.78 17.96
N PRO A 155 16.81 -19.75 16.91
CA PRO A 155 16.35 -19.94 15.52
C PRO A 155 15.61 -21.26 15.29
N GLU A 156 16.03 -22.36 15.96
CA GLU A 156 15.39 -23.67 15.88
C GLU A 156 13.98 -23.67 16.49
N ASP A 157 13.73 -22.85 17.51
CA ASP A 157 12.45 -22.73 18.23
C ASP A 157 11.50 -21.68 17.62
N ALA A 158 12.00 -20.84 16.71
CA ALA A 158 11.19 -19.81 16.07
C ALA A 158 10.04 -20.39 15.23
N PRO A 159 8.88 -19.73 15.17
CA PRO A 159 7.76 -20.20 14.36
C PRO A 159 8.14 -20.13 12.87
N LYS A 160 8.02 -21.24 12.13
CA LYS A 160 8.41 -21.36 10.72
C LYS A 160 7.22 -21.24 9.75
N SER A 161 6.01 -21.32 10.28
CA SER A 161 4.77 -21.22 9.52
C SER A 161 3.79 -20.28 10.23
N TRP A 162 2.76 -19.83 9.53
CA TRP A 162 1.69 -19.05 10.16
C TRP A 162 0.93 -19.89 11.21
N SER A 163 0.81 -21.19 10.98
CA SER A 163 0.17 -22.10 11.94
C SER A 163 1.00 -22.31 13.20
N ASP A 164 2.33 -22.18 13.15
CA ASP A 164 3.19 -22.35 14.34
C ASP A 164 2.98 -21.23 15.37
N LEU A 165 2.39 -20.09 14.97
CA LEU A 165 1.97 -19.04 15.89
C LEU A 165 0.87 -19.51 16.86
N LEU A 166 0.21 -20.64 16.57
CA LEU A 166 -0.83 -21.25 17.42
C LEU A 166 -0.28 -22.28 18.42
N ASP A 167 1.05 -22.50 18.43
CA ASP A 167 1.67 -23.41 19.41
C ASP A 167 1.48 -22.86 20.84
N ALA A 168 1.09 -23.74 21.77
CA ALA A 168 0.84 -23.39 23.18
C ALA A 168 2.05 -22.73 23.88
N LYS A 169 3.28 -22.97 23.41
CA LYS A 169 4.49 -22.32 23.91
C LYS A 169 4.48 -20.78 23.77
N TRP A 170 3.65 -20.25 22.87
CA TRP A 170 3.51 -18.83 22.62
C TRP A 170 2.44 -18.15 23.49
N LYS A 171 1.78 -18.86 24.39
CA LYS A 171 0.78 -18.25 25.29
C LYS A 171 1.37 -17.08 26.05
N GLY A 172 0.73 -15.89 25.94
CA GLY A 172 1.17 -14.63 26.53
C GLY A 172 2.45 -14.05 25.91
N LYS A 173 2.92 -14.56 24.75
CA LYS A 173 4.19 -14.15 24.14
C LYS A 173 4.04 -13.55 22.76
N ILE A 174 2.82 -13.40 22.28
CA ILE A 174 2.53 -12.85 20.94
C ILE A 174 2.07 -11.39 21.06
N ALA A 175 2.46 -10.56 20.09
CA ALA A 175 1.90 -9.24 19.91
C ALA A 175 1.41 -9.05 18.47
N PHE A 176 0.31 -8.31 18.28
CA PHE A 176 -0.21 -7.95 16.96
C PHE A 176 -0.70 -6.49 16.93
N GLY A 177 -0.79 -5.94 15.72
CA GLY A 177 -1.57 -4.73 15.47
C GLY A 177 -3.05 -5.08 15.25
N HIS A 178 -3.94 -4.16 15.57
CA HIS A 178 -5.38 -4.35 15.38
C HIS A 178 -5.77 -4.18 13.90
N PRO A 179 -6.49 -5.15 13.29
CA PRO A 179 -6.84 -5.12 11.87
C PRO A 179 -7.77 -3.95 11.47
N ALA A 180 -8.59 -3.44 12.40
CA ALA A 180 -9.45 -2.29 12.13
C ALA A 180 -8.70 -0.94 12.06
N TYR A 181 -7.45 -0.87 12.51
CA TYR A 181 -6.67 0.38 12.49
C TYR A 181 -5.48 0.33 11.56
N SER A 182 -4.88 -0.84 11.39
CA SER A 182 -3.68 -1.05 10.57
C SER A 182 -4.00 -1.85 9.32
N GLY A 183 -3.82 -1.26 8.13
CA GLY A 183 -4.02 -1.96 6.87
C GLY A 183 -3.09 -3.18 6.70
N PHE A 184 -1.87 -3.16 7.26
CA PHE A 184 -1.00 -4.34 7.28
C PHE A 184 -1.58 -5.46 8.15
N ALA A 185 -2.05 -5.14 9.36
CA ALA A 185 -2.69 -6.11 10.24
C ALA A 185 -3.97 -6.66 9.62
N GLY A 186 -4.75 -5.81 8.94
CA GLY A 186 -5.94 -6.22 8.19
C GLY A 186 -5.62 -7.20 7.06
N ASN A 187 -4.60 -6.89 6.25
CA ASN A 187 -4.15 -7.80 5.19
C ASN A 187 -3.68 -9.16 5.73
N TRP A 188 -2.87 -9.17 6.81
CA TRP A 188 -2.45 -10.40 7.46
C TRP A 188 -3.66 -11.20 7.97
N ALA A 189 -4.54 -10.57 8.72
CA ALA A 189 -5.69 -11.25 9.31
C ALA A 189 -6.66 -11.79 8.23
N ALA A 190 -6.91 -11.05 7.15
CA ALA A 190 -7.72 -11.52 6.03
C ALA A 190 -7.12 -12.77 5.38
N GLN A 191 -5.78 -12.82 5.20
CA GLN A 191 -5.13 -14.01 4.65
C GLN A 191 -5.15 -15.19 5.64
N MET A 192 -5.00 -14.96 6.94
CA MET A 192 -5.15 -16.03 7.94
C MET A 192 -6.58 -16.59 7.97
N SER A 193 -7.59 -15.72 7.84
CA SER A 193 -8.99 -16.14 7.70
C SER A 193 -9.21 -16.98 6.45
N LYS A 194 -8.60 -16.62 5.34
CA LYS A 194 -8.69 -17.36 4.07
C LYS A 194 -7.99 -18.73 4.13
N LEU A 195 -6.83 -18.81 4.77
CA LEU A 195 -6.03 -20.04 4.88
C LEU A 195 -6.60 -21.04 5.91
N TYR A 196 -7.09 -20.54 7.02
CA TYR A 196 -7.37 -21.38 8.20
C TYR A 196 -8.78 -21.19 8.78
N GLY A 197 -9.55 -20.22 8.26
CA GLY A 197 -10.89 -19.91 8.75
C GLY A 197 -10.91 -19.22 10.13
N LYS A 198 -12.11 -19.07 10.67
CA LYS A 198 -12.37 -18.47 11.99
C LYS A 198 -11.64 -19.18 13.12
N THR A 199 -11.50 -20.51 13.03
CA THR A 199 -10.87 -21.35 14.05
C THR A 199 -9.43 -20.96 14.34
N TYR A 200 -8.72 -20.33 13.38
CA TYR A 200 -7.38 -19.79 13.63
C TYR A 200 -7.40 -18.73 14.72
N PHE A 201 -8.33 -17.79 14.64
CA PHE A 201 -8.43 -16.69 15.60
C PHE A 201 -8.99 -17.14 16.96
N GLU A 202 -9.90 -18.11 16.97
CA GLU A 202 -10.38 -18.74 18.21
C GLU A 202 -9.24 -19.42 18.99
N LYS A 203 -8.33 -20.10 18.28
CA LYS A 203 -7.13 -20.70 18.89
C LYS A 203 -6.12 -19.61 19.31
N LEU A 204 -6.00 -18.55 18.51
CA LEU A 204 -5.10 -17.44 18.81
C LEU A 204 -5.55 -16.68 20.06
N GLU A 205 -6.84 -16.49 20.27
CA GLU A 205 -7.42 -15.84 21.46
C GLU A 205 -7.03 -16.59 22.74
N VAL A 206 -7.10 -17.92 22.75
CA VAL A 206 -6.69 -18.78 23.88
C VAL A 206 -5.22 -18.55 24.28
N LEU A 207 -4.38 -18.11 23.33
CA LEU A 207 -2.98 -17.77 23.59
C LEU A 207 -2.78 -16.37 24.17
N GLN A 208 -3.84 -15.59 24.35
CA GLN A 208 -3.83 -14.28 24.99
C GLN A 208 -2.79 -13.33 24.36
N PRO A 209 -2.84 -13.07 23.03
CA PRO A 209 -1.94 -12.14 22.39
C PRO A 209 -2.18 -10.73 22.90
N GLN A 210 -1.14 -9.90 22.96
CA GLN A 210 -1.30 -8.48 23.19
C GLN A 210 -1.59 -7.78 21.86
N VAL A 211 -2.72 -7.08 21.81
CA VAL A 211 -3.14 -6.34 20.61
C VAL A 211 -2.93 -4.85 20.85
N GLY A 212 -2.06 -4.24 20.03
CA GLY A 212 -1.82 -2.79 20.01
C GLY A 212 -2.62 -2.11 18.91
N ARG A 213 -2.74 -0.78 18.97
CA ARG A 213 -3.38 -0.01 17.89
C ARG A 213 -2.61 -0.04 16.59
N SER A 214 -1.29 -0.13 16.67
CA SER A 214 -0.40 -0.12 15.51
C SER A 214 0.54 -1.33 15.50
N LEU A 215 1.12 -1.61 14.34
CA LEU A 215 2.20 -2.59 14.23
C LEU A 215 3.45 -2.16 15.00
N PHE A 216 3.71 -0.86 15.11
CA PHE A 216 4.86 -0.34 15.87
C PHE A 216 4.76 -0.67 17.35
N ASP A 217 3.55 -0.73 17.93
CA ASP A 217 3.35 -1.15 19.32
C ASP A 217 3.78 -2.61 19.47
N ALA A 218 3.38 -3.49 18.55
CA ALA A 218 3.76 -4.90 18.56
C ALA A 218 5.28 -5.08 18.37
N ILE A 219 5.91 -4.32 17.48
CA ILE A 219 7.36 -4.35 17.25
C ILE A 219 8.11 -3.94 18.52
N ASN A 220 7.68 -2.89 19.21
CA ASN A 220 8.30 -2.42 20.45
C ASN A 220 8.22 -3.47 21.56
N LEU A 221 7.06 -4.13 21.71
CA LEU A 221 6.87 -5.22 22.67
C LEU A 221 7.78 -6.41 22.41
N VAL A 222 7.98 -6.77 21.13
CA VAL A 222 8.88 -7.87 20.76
C VAL A 222 10.34 -7.44 20.90
N SER A 223 10.67 -6.21 20.53
CA SER A 223 12.03 -5.66 20.68
C SER A 223 12.47 -5.63 22.15
N SER A 224 11.61 -5.17 23.06
CA SER A 224 11.89 -5.16 24.50
C SER A 224 11.92 -6.55 25.14
N GLY A 225 11.38 -7.57 24.46
CA GLY A 225 11.23 -8.94 24.97
C GLY A 225 10.07 -9.09 25.95
N GLU A 226 9.14 -8.14 26.03
CA GLU A 226 7.87 -8.29 26.74
C GLU A 226 6.97 -9.29 26.01
N ARG A 227 6.99 -9.28 24.70
CA ARG A 227 6.48 -10.33 23.82
C ARG A 227 7.60 -10.87 22.97
N LEU A 228 7.42 -12.04 22.36
CA LEU A 228 8.53 -12.73 21.70
C LEU A 228 8.36 -12.87 20.21
N VAL A 229 7.12 -12.88 19.69
CA VAL A 229 6.81 -13.07 18.28
C VAL A 229 5.69 -12.13 17.82
N THR A 230 5.72 -11.78 16.52
CA THR A 230 4.68 -10.97 15.86
C THR A 230 4.60 -11.29 14.37
N ALA A 231 3.47 -10.97 13.74
CA ALA A 231 3.37 -10.77 12.30
C ALA A 231 3.56 -9.28 12.01
N SER A 232 4.47 -8.94 11.09
CA SER A 232 4.82 -7.54 10.81
C SER A 232 5.27 -7.36 9.36
N PRO A 233 5.12 -6.16 8.76
CA PRO A 233 5.88 -5.80 7.59
C PRO A 233 7.38 -5.91 7.86
N ILE A 234 8.13 -6.33 6.83
CA ILE A 234 9.57 -6.60 6.97
C ILE A 234 10.38 -5.32 7.26
N ALA A 235 10.05 -4.21 6.59
CA ALA A 235 10.85 -2.98 6.65
C ALA A 235 11.07 -2.46 8.09
N PRO A 236 10.04 -2.25 8.93
CA PRO A 236 10.25 -1.74 10.28
C PRO A 236 10.99 -2.75 11.19
N ILE A 237 10.92 -4.05 10.91
CA ILE A 237 11.70 -5.06 11.65
C ILE A 237 13.18 -4.91 11.33
N LEU A 238 13.55 -4.83 10.06
CA LEU A 238 14.94 -4.70 9.63
C LEU A 238 15.51 -3.34 10.04
N GLU A 239 14.77 -2.23 9.90
CA GLU A 239 15.20 -0.93 10.42
C GLU A 239 15.44 -0.94 11.94
N SER A 240 14.63 -1.69 12.68
CA SER A 240 14.80 -1.85 14.13
C SER A 240 16.03 -2.69 14.45
N ALA A 241 16.29 -3.76 13.70
CA ALA A 241 17.46 -4.61 13.83
C ALA A 241 18.76 -3.85 13.50
N ASP A 242 18.76 -3.00 12.47
CA ASP A 242 19.91 -2.13 12.13
C ASP A 242 20.27 -1.15 13.26
N LYS A 243 19.32 -0.80 14.10
CA LYS A 243 19.54 0.00 15.32
C LYS A 243 20.06 -0.82 16.51
N GLY A 244 20.32 -2.12 16.32
CA GLY A 244 20.81 -3.03 17.34
C GLY A 244 19.72 -3.68 18.20
N ASN A 245 18.44 -3.54 17.86
CA ASN A 245 17.38 -4.23 18.55
C ASN A 245 17.37 -5.73 18.21
N PRO A 246 17.04 -6.62 19.16
CA PRO A 246 17.17 -8.07 19.00
C PRO A 246 16.01 -8.66 18.19
N LEU A 247 15.83 -8.23 16.97
CA LEU A 247 14.78 -8.69 16.07
C LEU A 247 15.35 -9.50 14.90
N THR A 248 14.65 -10.57 14.54
CA THR A 248 14.99 -11.39 13.37
C THR A 248 13.74 -11.73 12.59
N VAL A 249 13.91 -11.75 11.27
CA VAL A 249 12.87 -12.10 10.28
C VAL A 249 12.83 -13.61 10.09
N GLN A 250 11.62 -14.16 10.05
CA GLN A 250 11.34 -15.53 9.64
C GLN A 250 10.30 -15.51 8.50
N TYR A 251 10.70 -16.04 7.35
CA TYR A 251 9.80 -16.20 6.21
C TYR A 251 8.91 -17.44 6.42
N PRO A 252 7.57 -17.28 6.42
CA PRO A 252 6.66 -18.41 6.63
C PRO A 252 6.68 -19.41 5.47
N THR A 253 6.56 -20.69 5.77
CA THR A 253 6.59 -21.77 4.77
C THR A 253 5.42 -21.72 3.79
N GLU A 254 4.26 -21.21 4.21
CA GLU A 254 3.08 -20.96 3.35
C GLU A 254 3.33 -19.81 2.36
N GLY A 255 4.18 -18.89 2.74
CA GLY A 255 4.55 -17.68 2.01
C GLY A 255 4.35 -16.41 2.84
N ALA A 256 5.22 -15.43 2.61
CA ALA A 256 5.05 -14.07 3.11
C ALA A 256 3.87 -13.39 2.39
N ILE A 257 3.13 -12.51 3.06
CA ILE A 257 1.98 -11.85 2.44
C ILE A 257 2.47 -10.58 1.74
N LEU A 258 2.36 -10.54 0.40
CA LEU A 258 2.72 -9.37 -0.39
C LEU A 258 1.61 -8.32 -0.29
N VAL A 259 1.96 -7.14 0.18
CA VAL A 259 1.06 -6.00 0.25
C VAL A 259 1.52 -4.93 -0.75
N LEU A 260 0.69 -4.64 -1.73
CA LEU A 260 0.86 -3.53 -2.64
C LEU A 260 0.11 -2.32 -2.11
N THR A 261 0.81 -1.23 -1.93
CA THR A 261 0.25 0.00 -1.39
C THR A 261 -0.06 0.97 -2.51
N PRO A 262 -1.35 1.28 -2.74
CA PRO A 262 -1.75 2.24 -3.74
C PRO A 262 -1.51 3.69 -3.33
N SER A 263 -1.27 4.51 -4.36
CA SER A 263 -1.42 5.96 -4.32
C SER A 263 -2.29 6.43 -5.48
N GLY A 264 -3.07 7.48 -5.25
CA GLY A 264 -3.93 8.09 -6.26
C GLY A 264 -4.02 9.60 -6.08
N ILE A 265 -4.35 10.30 -7.17
CA ILE A 265 -4.59 11.74 -7.17
C ILE A 265 -6.04 12.00 -6.79
N VAL A 266 -6.28 12.89 -5.85
CA VAL A 266 -7.63 13.31 -5.46
C VAL A 266 -8.27 14.11 -6.60
N LYS A 267 -9.55 13.87 -6.90
CA LYS A 267 -10.25 14.46 -8.06
C LYS A 267 -10.17 15.97 -8.14
N ASN A 268 -10.37 16.63 -7.00
CA ASN A 268 -10.37 18.08 -6.89
C ASN A 268 -9.10 18.58 -6.19
N ALA A 269 -7.96 17.93 -6.45
CA ALA A 269 -6.67 18.32 -5.93
C ALA A 269 -6.40 19.80 -6.17
N PRO A 270 -6.03 20.59 -5.15
CA PRO A 270 -5.66 22.01 -5.34
C PRO A 270 -4.47 22.21 -6.31
N HIS A 271 -3.56 21.23 -6.36
CA HIS A 271 -2.33 21.28 -7.15
C HIS A 271 -2.23 20.04 -8.07
N PRO A 272 -3.12 19.90 -9.09
CA PRO A 272 -3.26 18.66 -9.86
C PRO A 272 -2.04 18.31 -10.72
N ASN A 273 -1.23 19.30 -11.14
CA ASN A 273 -0.02 19.02 -11.91
C ASN A 273 1.15 18.63 -11.00
N ALA A 274 1.26 19.26 -9.82
CA ALA A 274 2.21 18.82 -8.79
C ALA A 274 1.90 17.39 -8.32
N ALA A 275 0.61 17.04 -8.19
CA ALA A 275 0.18 15.69 -7.88
C ALA A 275 0.57 14.68 -8.97
N ARG A 276 0.38 15.00 -10.27
CA ARG A 276 0.82 14.15 -11.39
C ARG A 276 2.34 13.95 -11.37
N LEU A 277 3.09 15.05 -11.21
CA LEU A 277 4.56 14.97 -11.13
C LEU A 277 5.02 14.16 -9.91
N PHE A 278 4.30 14.24 -8.80
CA PHE A 278 4.62 13.46 -7.61
C PHE A 278 4.31 11.95 -7.81
N MET A 279 3.28 11.59 -8.58
CA MET A 279 3.03 10.20 -8.98
C MET A 279 4.17 9.67 -9.88
N GLU A 280 4.69 10.46 -10.82
CA GLU A 280 5.89 10.11 -11.61
C GLU A 280 7.11 9.86 -10.70
N PHE A 281 7.32 10.73 -9.71
CA PHE A 281 8.40 10.58 -8.75
C PHE A 281 8.25 9.33 -7.89
N MET A 282 7.05 9.02 -7.38
CA MET A 282 6.82 7.82 -6.55
C MET A 282 7.04 6.52 -7.31
N LEU A 283 6.84 6.50 -8.61
CA LEU A 283 7.15 5.34 -9.47
C LEU A 283 8.57 5.42 -10.05
N GLY A 284 9.26 6.52 -9.83
CA GLY A 284 10.62 6.77 -10.30
C GLY A 284 11.70 6.04 -9.49
N ALA A 285 12.91 5.97 -10.07
CA ALA A 285 14.04 5.30 -9.44
C ALA A 285 14.47 5.95 -8.11
N GLU A 286 14.34 7.26 -7.97
CA GLU A 286 14.75 7.98 -6.75
C GLU A 286 13.91 7.60 -5.54
N PHE A 287 12.58 7.56 -5.69
CA PHE A 287 11.70 7.12 -4.61
C PHE A 287 11.90 5.63 -4.29
N ASN A 288 12.04 4.77 -5.32
CA ASN A 288 12.34 3.35 -5.12
C ASN A 288 13.70 3.13 -4.42
N LYS A 289 14.71 3.99 -4.61
CA LYS A 289 15.95 3.95 -3.82
C LYS A 289 15.71 4.31 -2.35
N ILE A 290 14.88 5.32 -2.08
CA ILE A 290 14.49 5.67 -0.71
C ILE A 290 13.80 4.47 -0.03
N LEU A 291 12.90 3.79 -0.76
CA LEU A 291 12.21 2.60 -0.27
C LEU A 291 13.19 1.44 -0.01
N ALA A 292 14.11 1.18 -0.95
CA ALA A 292 15.13 0.15 -0.79
C ALA A 292 16.01 0.40 0.44
N GLU A 293 16.47 1.65 0.65
CA GLU A 293 17.26 2.05 1.81
C GLU A 293 16.50 1.91 3.15
N ALA A 294 15.17 1.88 3.10
CA ALA A 294 14.27 1.65 4.21
C ALA A 294 13.74 0.20 4.28
N HIS A 295 14.41 -0.74 3.61
CA HIS A 295 14.06 -2.17 3.56
C HIS A 295 12.69 -2.54 2.96
N TYR A 296 12.07 -1.61 2.20
CA TYR A 296 10.90 -1.95 1.41
C TYR A 296 11.29 -2.69 0.13
N GLU A 297 10.35 -3.45 -0.41
CA GLU A 297 10.57 -4.17 -1.67
C GLU A 297 10.73 -3.19 -2.83
N THR A 298 11.75 -3.41 -3.66
CA THR A 298 11.91 -2.63 -4.90
C THR A 298 10.93 -3.13 -5.96
N MET A 299 10.21 -2.20 -6.56
CA MET A 299 9.27 -2.52 -7.64
C MET A 299 9.91 -2.32 -9.02
N ARG A 300 11.17 -1.90 -9.08
CA ARG A 300 11.92 -1.61 -10.31
C ARG A 300 13.15 -2.49 -10.41
N SER A 301 13.38 -3.08 -11.58
CA SER A 301 14.57 -3.92 -11.84
C SER A 301 15.89 -3.14 -11.89
N ASP A 302 15.83 -1.82 -12.15
CA ASP A 302 17.00 -0.94 -12.17
C ASP A 302 17.38 -0.37 -10.79
N VAL A 303 16.60 -0.69 -9.74
CA VAL A 303 16.89 -0.35 -8.34
C VAL A 303 17.18 -1.62 -7.56
N LYS A 304 18.40 -1.74 -7.05
CA LYS A 304 18.82 -2.91 -6.28
C LYS A 304 18.38 -2.78 -4.81
N PRO A 305 17.95 -3.87 -4.17
CA PRO A 305 17.74 -3.91 -2.72
C PRO A 305 19.07 -3.70 -1.99
N LEU A 306 19.01 -3.45 -0.68
CA LEU A 306 20.22 -3.37 0.17
C LEU A 306 21.01 -4.68 0.11
N PRO A 307 22.36 -4.62 0.27
CA PRO A 307 23.19 -5.81 0.35
C PRO A 307 22.68 -6.75 1.46
N GLY A 308 22.51 -8.03 1.12
CA GLY A 308 21.98 -9.05 2.02
C GLY A 308 20.45 -9.11 2.14
N ALA A 309 19.70 -8.16 1.57
CA ALA A 309 18.25 -8.29 1.45
C ALA A 309 17.90 -9.38 0.42
N LYS A 310 16.90 -10.20 0.76
CA LYS A 310 16.42 -11.26 -0.12
C LYS A 310 15.47 -10.64 -1.15
N PRO A 311 15.75 -10.73 -2.46
CA PRO A 311 14.87 -10.18 -3.46
C PRO A 311 13.52 -10.91 -3.46
N ILE A 312 12.43 -10.21 -3.77
CA ILE A 312 11.08 -10.77 -3.73
C ILE A 312 10.89 -11.98 -4.67
N SER A 313 11.66 -12.04 -5.75
CA SER A 313 11.67 -13.19 -6.67
C SER A 313 12.15 -14.50 -6.03
N GLU A 314 12.89 -14.43 -4.92
CA GLU A 314 13.38 -15.57 -4.15
C GLU A 314 12.52 -15.88 -2.92
N ILE A 315 11.46 -15.09 -2.67
CA ILE A 315 10.56 -15.24 -1.55
C ILE A 315 9.25 -15.85 -2.03
N LYS A 316 8.83 -16.95 -1.40
CA LYS A 316 7.48 -17.46 -1.61
C LYS A 316 6.48 -16.45 -1.05
N VAL A 317 5.58 -15.95 -1.89
CA VAL A 317 4.61 -14.93 -1.49
C VAL A 317 3.16 -15.39 -1.71
N ILE A 318 2.31 -14.98 -0.78
CA ILE A 318 0.84 -15.00 -0.93
C ILE A 318 0.45 -13.62 -1.44
N ARG A 319 -0.31 -13.56 -2.54
CA ARG A 319 -0.80 -12.31 -3.13
C ARG A 319 -2.27 -12.13 -2.77
N PRO A 320 -2.64 -11.17 -1.89
CA PRO A 320 -4.03 -10.81 -1.67
C PRO A 320 -4.68 -10.35 -2.97
N THR A 321 -5.92 -10.76 -3.18
CA THR A 321 -6.78 -10.21 -4.23
C THR A 321 -7.42 -8.90 -3.75
N ILE A 322 -8.03 -8.15 -4.66
CA ILE A 322 -8.81 -6.96 -4.28
C ILE A 322 -9.95 -7.36 -3.33
N ASP A 323 -10.62 -8.47 -3.58
CA ASP A 323 -11.70 -8.97 -2.73
C ASP A 323 -11.19 -9.35 -1.33
N ASP A 324 -9.99 -9.92 -1.21
CA ASP A 324 -9.39 -10.21 0.10
C ASP A 324 -9.24 -8.93 0.96
N THR A 325 -9.05 -7.78 0.33
CA THR A 325 -8.94 -6.49 1.04
C THR A 325 -10.27 -5.78 1.20
N THR A 326 -11.11 -5.73 0.17
CA THR A 326 -12.38 -4.97 0.19
C THR A 326 -13.47 -5.64 1.02
N VAL A 327 -13.49 -6.96 1.04
CA VAL A 327 -14.48 -7.78 1.79
C VAL A 327 -13.83 -8.45 2.98
N GLY A 328 -12.62 -9.01 2.80
CA GLY A 328 -11.95 -9.79 3.83
C GLY A 328 -11.50 -8.96 5.02
N ILE A 329 -10.95 -7.75 4.83
CA ILE A 329 -10.50 -6.91 5.96
C ILE A 329 -11.67 -6.45 6.84
N PRO A 330 -12.79 -5.91 6.32
CA PRO A 330 -13.95 -5.59 7.14
C PRO A 330 -14.49 -6.79 7.94
N ALA A 331 -14.64 -7.94 7.27
CA ALA A 331 -15.14 -9.16 7.92
C ALA A 331 -14.23 -9.65 9.06
N VAL A 332 -12.90 -9.64 8.86
CA VAL A 332 -11.97 -10.06 9.89
C VAL A 332 -11.83 -9.02 11.02
N ALA A 333 -11.99 -7.74 10.73
CA ALA A 333 -11.99 -6.69 11.75
C ALA A 333 -13.21 -6.84 12.70
N GLU A 334 -14.37 -7.23 12.16
CA GLU A 334 -15.55 -7.56 12.96
C GLU A 334 -15.32 -8.80 13.82
N LEU A 335 -14.84 -9.88 13.22
CA LEU A 335 -14.47 -11.11 13.93
C LEU A 335 -13.43 -10.85 15.06
N TRP A 336 -12.47 -9.98 14.79
CA TRP A 336 -11.43 -9.63 15.76
C TRP A 336 -12.00 -8.89 16.97
N ARG A 337 -12.91 -7.95 16.74
CA ARG A 337 -13.64 -7.23 17.81
C ARG A 337 -14.43 -8.20 18.69
N ASP A 338 -15.12 -9.17 18.06
CA ASP A 338 -15.93 -10.14 18.76
C ASP A 338 -15.09 -11.08 19.64
N LEU A 339 -13.89 -11.46 19.21
CA LEU A 339 -13.03 -12.40 19.94
C LEU A 339 -12.12 -11.71 20.96
N PHE A 340 -11.54 -10.57 20.60
CA PHE A 340 -10.53 -9.89 21.43
C PHE A 340 -11.08 -8.66 22.21
N GLY A 341 -12.35 -8.30 22.02
CA GLY A 341 -13.05 -7.28 22.80
C GLY A 341 -12.56 -5.84 22.56
N GLN A 342 -12.04 -5.56 21.38
CA GLN A 342 -11.42 -4.25 21.06
C GLN A 342 -11.99 -3.64 19.76
#